data_ac5c40988df54fe869f683319aa3131d
#
_entry.id   ac5c40988df54fe869f683319aa3131d
#
_cell.length_a   1.000
_cell.length_b   1.000
_cell.length_c   1.000
_cell.angle_alpha   90.00
_cell.angle_beta   90.00
_cell.angle_gamma   90.00
#
_symmetry.space_group_name_H-M   'P 1'
#
loop_
_entity.id
_entity.type
_entity.pdbx_description
1 polymer ?
#
loop_
_entity_poly.entity_id
_entity_poly.type
_entity_poly.pdbx_seq_one_letter_code
_entity_poly.pdbx_strand_id
1 'polypeptide(L)'
;MKTYLPKIQLVKNGRGVWCLDTTVGCNSGLSANPRGCYGDCYAARSAKLRGFDFSKTVERVFESKAHEAQILKKLNRIPESFVRIGCSGDPSENWCHTLEVIDAIKTTHKSIIIITRHWQLLTDFELEFLADVGVCINTSVSALDSTLVRDRCLHQYNRIKPYCDSVLRVVTCDFNTETVTGARMAEIQESLLSESNVIDTVFRPSKSNPLVKSGIIRTERAKFMSSSMLVSMKNKRAYLGHCGACTEKCGAAFFASRPNPQTEMAFN
;
A
#
# COMPACT_ATOMS: atom_id res chain seq x y z
N MET A 1 22.04 22.65 6.74
CA MET A 1 21.13 21.54 6.40
C MET A 1 20.42 21.91 5.11
N LYS A 2 20.63 21.18 4.00
CA LYS A 2 19.80 21.39 2.81
C LYS A 2 18.39 20.95 3.15
N THR A 3 17.44 21.87 3.17
CA THR A 3 16.02 21.58 3.26
C THR A 3 15.67 20.76 2.03
N TYR A 4 15.49 19.47 2.23
CA TYR A 4 14.99 18.57 1.19
C TYR A 4 13.51 18.96 0.99
N LEU A 5 13.21 19.70 -0.05
CA LEU A 5 11.84 19.89 -0.50
C LEU A 5 11.45 18.60 -1.22
N PRO A 6 10.59 17.79 -0.63
CA PRO A 6 10.24 16.51 -1.21
C PRO A 6 9.33 16.76 -2.41
N LYS A 7 9.89 16.56 -3.60
CA LYS A 7 9.14 16.70 -4.83
C LYS A 7 8.46 15.40 -5.25
N ILE A 8 7.36 15.51 -5.96
CA ILE A 8 6.72 14.40 -6.67
C ILE A 8 7.75 13.78 -7.62
N GLN A 9 7.86 12.47 -7.58
CA GLN A 9 8.75 11.70 -8.43
C GLN A 9 8.06 10.44 -8.93
N LEU A 10 8.17 10.15 -10.20
CA LEU A 10 7.80 8.87 -10.77
C LEU A 10 9.04 7.97 -10.80
N VAL A 11 9.04 6.96 -9.92
CA VAL A 11 10.18 6.06 -9.72
C VAL A 11 9.76 4.60 -9.70
N LYS A 12 10.61 3.69 -10.15
CA LYS A 12 10.38 2.25 -9.91
C LYS A 12 10.87 1.90 -8.50
N ASN A 13 10.03 1.22 -7.73
CA ASN A 13 10.46 0.65 -6.46
C ASN A 13 11.33 -0.59 -6.67
N GLY A 14 11.88 -1.14 -5.58
CA GLY A 14 12.76 -2.32 -5.63
C GLY A 14 12.13 -3.59 -6.24
N ARG A 15 10.81 -3.62 -6.45
CA ARG A 15 10.09 -4.71 -7.13
C ARG A 15 9.66 -4.37 -8.56
N GLY A 16 10.09 -3.22 -9.09
CA GLY A 16 9.82 -2.80 -10.45
C GLY A 16 8.45 -2.17 -10.70
N VAL A 17 7.70 -1.81 -9.67
CA VAL A 17 6.46 -1.05 -9.80
C VAL A 17 6.76 0.44 -9.90
N TRP A 18 6.13 1.12 -10.85
CA TRP A 18 6.14 2.56 -10.89
C TRP A 18 5.32 3.14 -9.77
N CYS A 19 5.94 3.98 -8.97
CA CYS A 19 5.35 4.64 -7.82
C CYS A 19 5.42 6.15 -7.97
N LEU A 20 4.33 6.80 -7.56
CA LEU A 20 4.22 8.23 -7.43
C LEU A 20 3.65 8.49 -6.04
N ASP A 21 4.53 8.63 -5.04
CA ASP A 21 4.08 8.84 -3.66
C ASP A 21 3.74 10.31 -3.43
N THR A 22 2.59 10.56 -2.82
CA THR A 22 2.10 11.90 -2.44
C THR A 22 2.70 12.36 -1.11
N THR A 23 3.07 11.41 -0.26
CA THR A 23 3.70 11.64 1.04
C THR A 23 4.95 10.78 1.21
N VAL A 24 5.82 11.20 2.12
CA VAL A 24 6.92 10.39 2.65
C VAL A 24 6.89 10.46 4.17
N GLY A 25 7.15 9.34 4.83
CA GLY A 25 6.93 9.19 6.28
C GLY A 25 5.51 8.74 6.60
N CYS A 26 5.28 8.42 7.86
CA CYS A 26 3.98 7.96 8.35
C CYS A 26 3.96 8.12 9.88
N ASN A 27 3.53 9.30 10.33
CA ASN A 27 3.43 9.63 11.74
C ASN A 27 2.43 8.72 12.45
N SER A 28 1.23 8.56 11.89
CA SER A 28 0.17 7.74 12.49
C SER A 28 0.58 6.27 12.63
N GLY A 29 1.29 5.73 11.63
CA GLY A 29 1.80 4.36 11.69
C GLY A 29 2.82 4.13 12.80
N LEU A 30 3.73 5.09 13.03
CA LEU A 30 4.71 5.01 14.12
C LEU A 30 4.09 5.34 15.48
N SER A 31 3.08 6.21 15.53
CA SER A 31 2.31 6.48 16.75
C SER A 31 1.50 5.26 17.21
N ALA A 32 0.89 4.53 16.25
CA ALA A 32 0.18 3.30 16.55
C ALA A 32 1.10 2.14 16.99
N ASN A 33 2.32 2.09 16.45
CA ASN A 33 3.33 1.12 16.81
C ASN A 33 4.74 1.72 16.56
N PRO A 34 5.60 1.84 17.60
CA PRO A 34 6.94 2.45 17.47
C PRO A 34 7.86 1.78 16.43
N ARG A 35 7.54 0.56 16.00
CA ARG A 35 8.21 -0.15 14.91
C ARG A 35 7.48 -0.01 13.58
N GLY A 36 6.41 0.79 13.53
CA GLY A 36 5.52 0.97 12.39
C GLY A 36 4.57 -0.20 12.16
N CYS A 37 3.90 -0.18 11.03
CA CYS A 37 2.87 -1.16 10.68
C CYS A 37 3.35 -2.59 10.91
N TYR A 38 2.49 -3.40 11.54
CA TYR A 38 2.75 -4.83 11.84
C TYR A 38 3.96 -5.07 12.76
N GLY A 39 4.46 -4.02 13.42
CA GLY A 39 5.64 -4.06 14.26
C GLY A 39 6.96 -4.19 13.51
N ASP A 40 6.97 -3.98 12.19
CA ASP A 40 8.19 -4.08 11.38
C ASP A 40 8.05 -3.42 9.99
N CYS A 41 7.73 -2.12 9.98
CA CYS A 41 7.54 -1.37 8.74
C CYS A 41 8.82 -1.31 7.90
N TYR A 42 8.75 -1.83 6.68
CA TYR A 42 9.89 -1.82 5.75
C TYR A 42 10.27 -0.40 5.31
N ALA A 43 9.29 0.50 5.16
CA ALA A 43 9.53 1.87 4.74
C ALA A 43 10.24 2.66 5.85
N ALA A 44 9.83 2.49 7.12
CA ALA A 44 10.51 3.09 8.27
C ALA A 44 11.96 2.59 8.40
N ARG A 45 12.20 1.29 8.20
CA ARG A 45 13.57 0.73 8.19
C ARG A 45 14.42 1.32 7.06
N SER A 46 13.85 1.44 5.87
CA SER A 46 14.54 2.04 4.71
C SER A 46 14.83 3.53 4.92
N ALA A 47 13.91 4.27 5.52
CA ALA A 47 14.06 5.67 5.87
C ALA A 47 15.20 5.87 6.88
N LYS A 48 15.24 5.03 7.92
CA LYS A 48 16.32 5.06 8.93
C LYS A 48 17.70 4.87 8.29
N LEU A 49 17.84 3.93 7.34
CA LEU A 49 19.09 3.70 6.62
C LEU A 49 19.53 4.89 5.77
N ARG A 50 18.59 5.75 5.37
CA ARG A 50 18.83 6.96 4.56
C ARG A 50 18.92 8.23 5.41
N GLY A 51 18.87 8.13 6.73
CA GLY A 51 18.91 9.26 7.65
C GLY A 51 17.63 10.12 7.64
N PHE A 52 16.50 9.57 7.19
CA PHE A 52 15.21 10.24 7.17
C PHE A 52 14.39 9.87 8.41
N ASP A 53 13.82 10.88 9.07
CA ASP A 53 12.91 10.70 10.20
C ASP A 53 11.50 10.34 9.69
N PHE A 54 11.20 9.06 9.70
CA PHE A 54 9.92 8.52 9.19
C PHE A 54 8.71 8.87 10.06
N SER A 55 8.91 9.39 11.27
CA SER A 55 7.82 9.89 12.13
C SER A 55 7.27 11.23 11.64
N LYS A 56 7.96 11.89 10.73
CA LYS A 56 7.52 13.13 10.10
C LYS A 56 6.89 12.81 8.76
N THR A 57 5.59 13.00 8.67
CA THR A 57 4.90 12.97 7.38
C THR A 57 5.17 14.27 6.64
N VAL A 58 5.69 14.15 5.43
CA VAL A 58 6.00 15.30 4.57
C VAL A 58 5.35 15.09 3.21
N GLU A 59 4.61 16.09 2.75
CA GLU A 59 3.98 16.10 1.43
C GLU A 59 5.02 16.20 0.32
N ARG A 60 4.77 15.52 -0.78
CA ARG A 60 5.52 15.67 -2.01
C ARG A 60 4.75 16.56 -2.97
N VAL A 61 5.35 17.60 -3.45
CA VAL A 61 4.68 18.61 -4.26
C VAL A 61 5.23 18.69 -5.68
N PHE A 62 4.42 19.18 -6.61
CA PHE A 62 4.92 19.64 -7.89
C PHE A 62 5.63 20.99 -7.70
N GLU A 63 6.93 21.06 -8.01
CA GLU A 63 7.72 22.28 -7.82
C GLU A 63 7.25 23.43 -8.71
N SER A 64 6.61 23.09 -9.84
CA SER A 64 6.09 24.05 -10.83
C SER A 64 5.16 23.36 -11.81
N LYS A 65 4.41 24.12 -12.61
CA LYS A 65 3.61 23.58 -13.73
C LYS A 65 4.48 22.86 -14.78
N ALA A 66 5.70 23.29 -15.00
CA ALA A 66 6.66 22.60 -15.88
C ALA A 66 7.05 21.23 -15.33
N HIS A 67 7.24 21.13 -14.00
CA HIS A 67 7.53 19.85 -13.34
C HIS A 67 6.32 18.91 -13.41
N GLU A 68 5.12 19.40 -13.15
CA GLU A 68 3.86 18.65 -13.31
C GLU A 68 3.74 18.09 -14.74
N ALA A 69 3.89 18.93 -15.77
CA ALA A 69 3.85 18.50 -17.16
C ALA A 69 4.92 17.45 -17.49
N GLN A 70 6.11 17.55 -16.88
CA GLN A 70 7.16 16.53 -17.03
C GLN A 70 6.74 15.18 -16.43
N ILE A 71 6.10 15.17 -15.25
CA ILE A 71 5.60 13.95 -14.61
C ILE A 71 4.49 13.33 -15.45
N LEU A 72 3.51 14.11 -15.94
CA LEU A 72 2.44 13.64 -16.84
C LEU A 72 3.02 13.01 -18.12
N LYS A 73 3.98 13.66 -18.75
CA LYS A 73 4.67 13.13 -19.93
C LYS A 73 5.38 11.81 -19.64
N LYS A 74 6.00 11.66 -18.47
CA LYS A 74 6.63 10.40 -18.05
C LYS A 74 5.59 9.31 -17.79
N LEU A 75 4.49 9.64 -17.09
CA LEU A 75 3.39 8.70 -16.83
C LEU A 75 2.82 8.11 -18.12
N ASN A 76 2.57 8.95 -19.12
CA ASN A 76 2.06 8.48 -20.43
C ASN A 76 3.06 7.60 -21.20
N ARG A 77 4.35 7.64 -20.85
CA ARG A 77 5.41 6.86 -21.52
C ARG A 77 5.77 5.54 -20.84
N ILE A 78 5.41 5.34 -19.58
CA ILE A 78 5.67 4.06 -18.93
C ILE A 78 4.86 2.95 -19.62
N PRO A 79 5.43 1.74 -19.80
CA PRO A 79 4.74 0.66 -20.49
C PRO A 79 3.62 0.02 -19.63
N GLU A 80 3.72 0.13 -18.31
CA GLU A 80 2.74 -0.43 -17.39
C GLU A 80 1.42 0.36 -17.45
N SER A 81 0.28 -0.35 -17.36
CA SER A 81 -1.06 0.24 -17.41
C SER A 81 -1.46 0.97 -16.13
N PHE A 82 -0.66 0.88 -15.08
CA PHE A 82 -0.98 1.47 -13.78
C PHE A 82 0.21 2.11 -13.10
N VAL A 83 -0.09 3.03 -12.18
CA VAL A 83 0.86 3.65 -11.25
C VAL A 83 0.37 3.41 -9.81
N ARG A 84 1.30 3.27 -8.86
CA ARG A 84 0.98 3.03 -7.46
C ARG A 84 1.32 4.24 -6.59
N ILE A 85 0.42 4.58 -5.67
CA ILE A 85 0.59 5.53 -4.57
C ILE A 85 0.68 4.75 -3.26
N GLY A 86 1.51 5.16 -2.31
CA GLY A 86 1.65 4.52 -1.00
C GLY A 86 2.81 3.51 -0.92
N CYS A 87 3.97 3.86 -1.46
CA CYS A 87 5.19 3.05 -1.38
C CYS A 87 6.11 3.44 -0.23
N SER A 88 6.30 4.74 0.02
CA SER A 88 7.25 5.29 1.01
C SER A 88 6.58 6.09 2.12
N GLY A 89 5.28 6.24 2.10
CA GLY A 89 4.43 6.86 3.08
C GLY A 89 3.02 6.29 2.98
N ASP A 90 2.11 6.75 3.81
CA ASP A 90 0.71 6.39 3.67
C ASP A 90 -0.06 7.62 3.14
N PRO A 91 -0.73 7.52 1.97
CA PRO A 91 -1.46 8.64 1.37
C PRO A 91 -2.59 9.18 2.28
N SER A 92 -3.12 8.34 3.18
CA SER A 92 -4.15 8.76 4.14
C SER A 92 -3.65 9.61 5.30
N GLU A 93 -2.36 9.88 5.39
CA GLU A 93 -1.82 10.89 6.31
C GLU A 93 -2.31 12.31 5.93
N ASN A 94 -2.58 12.53 4.63
CA ASN A 94 -3.21 13.74 4.11
C ASN A 94 -3.98 13.42 2.83
N TRP A 95 -5.29 13.12 2.98
CA TRP A 95 -6.15 12.85 1.83
C TRP A 95 -6.34 14.07 0.93
N CYS A 96 -6.54 15.26 1.50
CA CYS A 96 -6.73 16.47 0.72
C CYS A 96 -5.59 16.66 -0.31
N HIS A 97 -4.35 16.63 0.15
CA HIS A 97 -3.17 16.71 -0.73
C HIS A 97 -3.07 15.51 -1.68
N THR A 98 -3.40 14.30 -1.22
CA THR A 98 -3.36 13.12 -2.09
C THR A 98 -4.36 13.24 -3.25
N LEU A 99 -5.57 13.77 -2.98
CA LEU A 99 -6.59 13.99 -4.00
C LEU A 99 -6.19 15.10 -4.99
N GLU A 100 -5.54 16.19 -4.53
CA GLU A 100 -4.98 17.22 -5.41
C GLU A 100 -3.96 16.63 -6.40
N VAL A 101 -3.08 15.75 -5.94
CA VAL A 101 -2.13 15.07 -6.81
C VAL A 101 -2.82 14.11 -7.77
N ILE A 102 -3.85 13.38 -7.32
CA ILE A 102 -4.65 12.50 -8.18
C ILE A 102 -5.36 13.32 -9.26
N ASP A 103 -5.95 14.45 -8.90
CA ASP A 103 -6.62 15.36 -9.84
C ASP A 103 -5.65 15.84 -10.93
N ALA A 104 -4.43 16.19 -10.56
CA ALA A 104 -3.40 16.60 -11.50
C ALA A 104 -3.00 15.50 -12.49
N ILE A 105 -3.05 14.22 -12.10
CA ILE A 105 -2.62 13.08 -12.93
C ILE A 105 -3.76 12.28 -13.56
N LYS A 106 -5.02 12.54 -13.23
CA LYS A 106 -6.18 11.76 -13.70
C LYS A 106 -6.35 11.75 -15.23
N THR A 107 -5.81 12.76 -15.93
CA THR A 107 -5.84 12.84 -17.40
C THR A 107 -4.91 11.83 -18.09
N THR A 108 -4.07 11.13 -17.34
CA THR A 108 -3.22 10.08 -17.90
C THR A 108 -4.03 8.79 -18.08
N HIS A 109 -3.73 7.99 -19.12
CA HIS A 109 -4.39 6.69 -19.35
C HIS A 109 -3.88 5.58 -18.41
N LYS A 110 -3.52 5.93 -17.16
CA LYS A 110 -2.99 4.98 -16.19
C LYS A 110 -3.98 4.77 -15.05
N SER A 111 -4.30 3.51 -14.78
CA SER A 111 -5.05 3.19 -13.57
C SER A 111 -4.25 3.63 -12.34
N ILE A 112 -4.91 4.32 -11.43
CA ILE A 112 -4.28 4.77 -10.17
C ILE A 112 -4.60 3.75 -9.10
N ILE A 113 -3.57 3.16 -8.50
CA ILE A 113 -3.71 2.18 -7.41
C ILE A 113 -3.17 2.79 -6.13
N ILE A 114 -4.03 2.95 -5.14
CA ILE A 114 -3.66 3.46 -3.81
C ILE A 114 -3.48 2.29 -2.85
N ILE A 115 -2.40 2.29 -2.06
CA ILE A 115 -2.23 1.35 -0.94
C ILE A 115 -2.19 2.17 0.34
N THR A 116 -3.13 1.92 1.25
CA THR A 116 -3.31 2.72 2.46
C THR A 116 -3.76 1.89 3.65
N ARG A 117 -3.57 2.45 4.85
CA ARG A 117 -4.06 1.95 6.14
C ARG A 117 -5.22 2.79 6.69
N HIS A 118 -5.68 3.77 5.93
CA HIS A 118 -6.75 4.69 6.32
C HIS A 118 -6.53 5.33 7.70
N TRP A 119 -5.36 5.95 7.90
CA TRP A 119 -5.09 6.68 9.13
C TRP A 119 -6.06 7.83 9.33
N GLN A 120 -6.45 8.49 8.24
CA GLN A 120 -7.61 9.37 8.15
C GLN A 120 -8.66 8.70 7.28
N LEU A 121 -9.93 8.92 7.60
CA LEU A 121 -11.06 8.37 6.85
C LEU A 121 -11.39 9.29 5.67
N LEU A 122 -11.79 8.69 4.55
CA LEU A 122 -12.35 9.42 3.43
C LEU A 122 -13.78 9.88 3.76
N THR A 123 -14.12 11.08 3.36
CA THR A 123 -15.50 11.58 3.33
C THR A 123 -16.26 11.01 2.13
N ASP A 124 -17.60 11.13 2.11
CA ASP A 124 -18.37 10.65 0.97
C ASP A 124 -18.05 11.45 -0.31
N PHE A 125 -17.82 12.76 -0.20
CA PHE A 125 -17.40 13.62 -1.32
C PHE A 125 -16.04 13.18 -1.90
N GLU A 126 -15.08 12.80 -1.05
CA GLU A 126 -13.79 12.29 -1.50
C GLU A 126 -13.92 10.90 -2.15
N LEU A 127 -14.86 10.07 -1.67
CA LEU A 127 -15.17 8.78 -2.28
C LEU A 127 -15.81 8.94 -3.67
N GLU A 128 -16.74 9.89 -3.83
CA GLU A 128 -17.34 10.23 -5.13
C GLU A 128 -16.27 10.69 -6.12
N PHE A 129 -15.39 11.60 -5.71
CA PHE A 129 -14.25 12.02 -6.54
C PHE A 129 -13.36 10.86 -6.98
N LEU A 130 -13.01 9.96 -6.07
CA LEU A 130 -12.17 8.79 -6.37
C LEU A 130 -12.89 7.79 -7.30
N ALA A 131 -14.22 7.68 -7.18
CA ALA A 131 -15.06 6.89 -8.08
C ALA A 131 -15.05 7.45 -9.50
N ASP A 132 -15.23 8.77 -9.64
CA ASP A 132 -15.19 9.46 -10.94
C ASP A 132 -13.84 9.31 -11.65
N VAL A 133 -12.75 9.28 -10.88
CA VAL A 133 -11.40 9.03 -11.41
C VAL A 133 -11.18 7.55 -11.75
N GLY A 134 -11.93 6.64 -11.20
CA GLY A 134 -11.76 5.20 -11.38
C GLY A 134 -10.53 4.62 -10.65
N VAL A 135 -10.33 5.02 -9.40
CA VAL A 135 -9.19 4.59 -8.59
C VAL A 135 -9.42 3.20 -7.99
N CYS A 136 -8.36 2.37 -7.97
CA CYS A 136 -8.36 1.11 -7.21
C CYS A 136 -7.71 1.32 -5.84
N ILE A 137 -8.44 1.05 -4.76
CA ILE A 137 -7.96 1.26 -3.39
C ILE A 137 -7.66 -0.06 -2.71
N ASN A 138 -6.40 -0.25 -2.32
CA ASN A 138 -5.95 -1.38 -1.52
C ASN A 138 -5.90 -0.99 -0.04
N THR A 139 -6.85 -1.48 0.73
CA THR A 139 -6.86 -1.38 2.19
C THR A 139 -5.94 -2.42 2.79
N SER A 140 -4.85 -1.99 3.42
CA SER A 140 -3.86 -2.90 3.99
C SER A 140 -4.17 -3.23 5.45
N VAL A 141 -4.28 -4.52 5.79
CA VAL A 141 -4.69 -5.02 7.11
C VAL A 141 -3.94 -6.30 7.46
N SER A 142 -3.89 -6.67 8.73
CA SER A 142 -3.30 -7.92 9.21
C SER A 142 -3.92 -8.37 10.54
N ALA A 143 -3.80 -9.65 10.85
CA ALA A 143 -4.04 -10.17 12.20
C ALA A 143 -3.04 -9.60 13.25
N LEU A 144 -1.93 -9.01 12.79
CA LEU A 144 -0.94 -8.33 13.64
C LEU A 144 -1.40 -6.95 14.12
N ASP A 145 -2.49 -6.43 13.58
CA ASP A 145 -3.04 -5.14 13.97
C ASP A 145 -3.78 -5.21 15.31
N SER A 146 -3.75 -4.12 16.05
CA SER A 146 -4.69 -3.96 17.16
C SER A 146 -6.13 -3.99 16.63
N THR A 147 -7.07 -4.38 17.47
CA THR A 147 -8.50 -4.42 17.11
C THR A 147 -8.96 -3.09 16.54
N LEU A 148 -8.60 -1.98 17.20
CA LEU A 148 -8.96 -0.62 16.76
C LEU A 148 -8.47 -0.30 15.33
N VAL A 149 -7.23 -0.62 15.02
CA VAL A 149 -6.65 -0.38 13.66
C VAL A 149 -7.31 -1.28 12.64
N ARG A 150 -7.52 -2.54 12.97
CA ARG A 150 -8.15 -3.53 12.07
C ARG A 150 -9.59 -3.14 11.75
N ASP A 151 -10.38 -2.81 12.78
CA ASP A 151 -11.79 -2.46 12.63
C ASP A 151 -11.95 -1.17 11.81
N ARG A 152 -11.10 -0.16 12.02
CA ARG A 152 -11.06 1.03 11.18
C ARG A 152 -10.76 0.70 9.72
N CYS A 153 -9.75 -0.14 9.47
CA CYS A 153 -9.41 -0.55 8.10
C CYS A 153 -10.58 -1.29 7.42
N LEU A 154 -11.22 -2.23 8.12
CA LEU A 154 -12.36 -2.99 7.59
C LEU A 154 -13.60 -2.10 7.39
N HIS A 155 -13.87 -1.19 8.33
CA HIS A 155 -14.94 -0.21 8.17
C HIS A 155 -14.74 0.60 6.89
N GLN A 156 -13.55 1.15 6.68
CA GLN A 156 -13.27 1.95 5.50
C GLN A 156 -13.27 1.11 4.22
N TYR A 157 -12.72 -0.10 4.26
CA TYR A 157 -12.80 -1.04 3.13
C TYR A 157 -14.24 -1.27 2.67
N ASN A 158 -15.16 -1.49 3.62
CA ASN A 158 -16.58 -1.70 3.30
C ASN A 158 -17.27 -0.42 2.79
N ARG A 159 -16.90 0.76 3.31
CA ARG A 159 -17.41 2.04 2.80
C ARG A 159 -16.96 2.34 1.37
N ILE A 160 -15.77 1.92 0.99
CA ILE A 160 -15.19 2.18 -0.35
C ILE A 160 -15.84 1.29 -1.43
N LYS A 161 -16.21 0.06 -1.10
CA LYS A 161 -16.74 -0.93 -2.06
C LYS A 161 -17.84 -0.41 -3.00
N PRO A 162 -18.81 0.41 -2.57
CA PRO A 162 -19.85 0.94 -3.46
C PRO A 162 -19.35 2.00 -4.45
N TYR A 163 -18.22 2.62 -4.19
CA TYR A 163 -17.69 3.76 -4.94
C TYR A 163 -16.55 3.35 -5.89
N CYS A 164 -15.57 2.61 -5.38
CA CYS A 164 -14.31 2.33 -6.08
C CYS A 164 -14.02 0.83 -6.15
N ASP A 165 -13.13 0.47 -7.06
CA ASP A 165 -12.48 -0.84 -7.04
C ASP A 165 -11.74 -1.01 -5.71
N SER A 166 -12.22 -1.90 -4.86
CA SER A 166 -11.74 -2.07 -3.48
C SER A 166 -11.10 -3.43 -3.29
N VAL A 167 -9.86 -3.44 -2.80
CA VAL A 167 -9.05 -4.63 -2.54
C VAL A 167 -8.66 -4.68 -1.08
N LEU A 168 -8.87 -5.82 -0.42
CA LEU A 168 -8.33 -6.07 0.90
C LEU A 168 -6.95 -6.72 0.77
N ARG A 169 -5.92 -5.96 1.12
CA ARG A 169 -4.53 -6.45 1.14
C ARG A 169 -4.19 -6.99 2.52
N VAL A 170 -4.31 -8.29 2.69
CA VAL A 170 -4.01 -8.96 3.96
C VAL A 170 -2.52 -9.27 4.06
N VAL A 171 -1.84 -8.70 5.05
CA VAL A 171 -0.46 -9.10 5.36
C VAL A 171 -0.48 -10.33 6.24
N THR A 172 -0.11 -11.47 5.67
CA THR A 172 -0.23 -12.79 6.30
C THR A 172 1.05 -13.28 6.92
N CYS A 173 0.89 -14.13 7.94
CA CYS A 173 1.96 -14.80 8.67
C CYS A 173 1.69 -16.31 8.77
N ASP A 174 2.75 -17.07 8.95
CA ASP A 174 2.70 -18.44 9.46
C ASP A 174 2.66 -18.37 10.99
N PHE A 175 1.45 -18.37 11.57
CA PHE A 175 1.26 -18.34 13.01
C PHE A 175 1.47 -19.71 13.62
N ASN A 176 2.15 -19.75 14.76
CA ASN A 176 2.31 -20.98 15.56
C ASN A 176 1.01 -21.28 16.34
N THR A 177 0.18 -22.12 15.80
CA THR A 177 -1.12 -22.49 16.39
C THR A 177 -1.01 -23.35 17.64
N GLU A 178 0.18 -23.81 18.02
CA GLU A 178 0.43 -24.50 19.30
C GLU A 178 0.40 -23.50 20.48
N THR A 179 0.54 -22.20 20.19
CA THR A 179 0.40 -21.13 21.18
C THR A 179 -1.00 -20.53 21.12
N VAL A 180 -1.57 -20.19 22.27
CA VAL A 180 -2.91 -19.56 22.36
C VAL A 180 -2.97 -18.28 21.53
N THR A 181 -1.93 -17.44 21.62
CA THR A 181 -1.86 -16.19 20.85
C THR A 181 -1.75 -16.45 19.35
N GLY A 182 -0.93 -17.40 18.93
CA GLY A 182 -0.76 -17.77 17.53
C GLY A 182 -2.03 -18.36 16.92
N ALA A 183 -2.73 -19.24 17.67
CA ALA A 183 -4.02 -19.82 17.24
C ALA A 183 -5.07 -18.70 17.02
N ARG A 184 -5.23 -17.78 17.98
CA ARG A 184 -6.14 -16.64 17.84
C ARG A 184 -5.79 -15.73 16.65
N MET A 185 -4.52 -15.46 16.44
CA MET A 185 -4.07 -14.65 15.28
C MET A 185 -4.33 -15.37 13.96
N ALA A 186 -4.17 -16.70 13.92
CA ALA A 186 -4.47 -17.49 12.75
C ALA A 186 -5.98 -17.43 12.41
N GLU A 187 -6.87 -17.54 13.39
CA GLU A 187 -8.33 -17.41 13.21
C GLU A 187 -8.71 -16.04 12.64
N ILE A 188 -8.15 -14.96 13.20
CA ILE A 188 -8.35 -13.60 12.67
C ILE A 188 -7.88 -13.52 11.22
N GLN A 189 -6.72 -14.07 10.90
CA GLN A 189 -6.17 -14.08 9.55
C GLN A 189 -7.07 -14.83 8.57
N GLU A 190 -7.63 -15.98 8.95
CA GLU A 190 -8.57 -16.72 8.12
C GLU A 190 -9.83 -15.90 7.83
N SER A 191 -10.38 -15.23 8.86
CA SER A 191 -11.52 -14.32 8.67
C SER A 191 -11.22 -13.20 7.69
N LEU A 192 -10.04 -12.59 7.75
CA LEU A 192 -9.64 -11.56 6.78
C LEU A 192 -9.47 -12.11 5.36
N LEU A 193 -8.99 -13.33 5.23
CA LEU A 193 -8.79 -13.99 3.93
C LEU A 193 -10.09 -14.49 3.29
N SER A 194 -11.17 -14.61 4.07
CA SER A 194 -12.50 -14.99 3.56
C SER A 194 -13.27 -13.82 2.92
N GLU A 195 -12.77 -12.59 3.06
CA GLU A 195 -13.37 -11.40 2.43
C GLU A 195 -13.24 -11.45 0.89
N SER A 196 -14.04 -10.62 0.20
CA SER A 196 -13.97 -10.49 -1.25
C SER A 196 -12.74 -9.68 -1.71
N ASN A 197 -12.25 -9.96 -2.91
CA ASN A 197 -11.14 -9.23 -3.55
C ASN A 197 -9.89 -9.13 -2.66
N VAL A 198 -9.45 -10.24 -2.11
CA VAL A 198 -8.30 -10.30 -1.20
C VAL A 198 -7.00 -10.53 -1.95
N ILE A 199 -5.97 -9.80 -1.57
CA ILE A 199 -4.58 -10.06 -1.93
C ILE A 199 -3.80 -10.51 -0.70
N ASP A 200 -3.23 -11.70 -0.76
CA ASP A 200 -2.31 -12.22 0.24
C ASP A 200 -0.92 -11.59 0.08
N THR A 201 -0.46 -10.89 1.09
CA THR A 201 0.85 -10.22 1.11
C THR A 201 1.74 -10.78 2.21
N VAL A 202 2.87 -11.33 1.81
CA VAL A 202 3.84 -11.95 2.73
C VAL A 202 4.42 -10.95 3.71
N PHE A 203 4.39 -11.28 4.99
CA PHE A 203 5.07 -10.51 6.03
C PHE A 203 6.59 -10.71 5.98
N ARG A 204 7.34 -9.63 6.14
CA ARG A 204 8.81 -9.60 6.07
C ARG A 204 9.38 -9.05 7.37
N PRO A 205 9.35 -9.84 8.45
CA PRO A 205 9.82 -9.41 9.75
C PRO A 205 11.33 -9.25 9.79
N SER A 206 11.81 -8.48 10.75
CA SER A 206 13.21 -8.55 11.20
C SER A 206 13.38 -9.68 12.22
N LYS A 207 14.63 -10.14 12.40
CA LYS A 207 14.96 -11.10 13.46
C LYS A 207 14.66 -10.56 14.87
N SER A 208 14.62 -9.24 15.04
CA SER A 208 14.32 -8.58 16.31
C SER A 208 12.83 -8.39 16.58
N ASN A 209 11.95 -8.83 15.67
CA ASN A 209 10.50 -8.73 15.87
C ASN A 209 10.10 -9.55 17.12
N PRO A 210 9.34 -8.95 18.07
CA PRO A 210 8.99 -9.64 19.32
C PRO A 210 8.21 -10.93 19.09
N LEU A 211 7.30 -10.96 18.12
CA LEU A 211 6.46 -12.12 17.81
C LEU A 211 7.28 -13.27 17.18
N VAL A 212 8.35 -12.92 16.46
CA VAL A 212 9.32 -13.91 15.95
C VAL A 212 10.16 -14.46 17.11
N LYS A 213 10.64 -13.59 18.00
CA LYS A 213 11.44 -14.02 19.17
C LYS A 213 10.65 -14.90 20.14
N SER A 214 9.37 -14.63 20.31
CA SER A 214 8.47 -15.42 21.18
C SER A 214 7.97 -16.71 20.52
N GLY A 215 8.31 -16.97 19.26
CA GLY A 215 7.85 -18.15 18.54
C GLY A 215 6.36 -18.14 18.14
N ILE A 216 5.68 -17.00 18.26
CA ILE A 216 4.27 -16.83 17.83
C ILE A 216 4.18 -16.82 16.32
N ILE A 217 5.19 -16.25 15.64
CA ILE A 217 5.31 -16.26 14.18
C ILE A 217 6.44 -17.16 13.78
N ARG A 218 6.16 -18.14 12.94
CA ARG A 218 7.17 -18.99 12.29
C ARG A 218 7.76 -18.24 11.10
N THR A 219 9.06 -18.37 10.90
CA THR A 219 9.76 -17.67 9.82
C THR A 219 10.71 -18.60 9.08
N GLU A 220 10.91 -18.31 7.81
CA GLU A 220 11.88 -19.00 6.98
C GLU A 220 12.68 -18.01 6.12
N ARG A 221 13.79 -18.47 5.55
CA ARG A 221 14.51 -17.69 4.54
C ARG A 221 13.97 -18.02 3.16
N ALA A 222 13.52 -16.99 2.48
CA ALA A 222 13.08 -17.12 1.09
C ALA A 222 13.91 -16.22 0.17
N LYS A 223 14.07 -16.67 -1.07
CA LYS A 223 14.65 -15.83 -2.12
C LYS A 223 13.64 -14.75 -2.50
N PHE A 224 14.05 -13.51 -2.35
CA PHE A 224 13.26 -12.36 -2.73
C PHE A 224 14.05 -11.56 -3.77
N MET A 225 13.68 -11.72 -5.04
CA MET A 225 14.45 -11.20 -6.17
C MET A 225 15.89 -11.72 -6.16
N SER A 226 16.90 -10.85 -6.08
CA SER A 226 18.32 -11.21 -6.01
C SER A 226 18.88 -11.43 -4.60
N SER A 227 18.04 -11.21 -3.55
CA SER A 227 18.46 -11.31 -2.16
C SER A 227 17.70 -12.39 -1.40
N SER A 228 18.28 -12.86 -0.28
CA SER A 228 17.58 -13.72 0.68
C SER A 228 17.09 -12.87 1.84
N MET A 229 15.81 -13.02 2.20
CA MET A 229 15.22 -12.31 3.35
C MET A 229 14.45 -13.25 4.25
N LEU A 230 14.24 -12.80 5.48
CA LEU A 230 13.36 -13.46 6.43
C LEU A 230 11.91 -13.14 6.06
N VAL A 231 11.09 -14.15 5.95
CA VAL A 231 9.66 -14.04 5.64
C VAL A 231 8.85 -14.92 6.60
N SER A 232 7.60 -14.55 6.78
CA SER A 232 6.58 -15.42 7.35
C SER A 232 5.47 -15.55 6.32
N MET A 233 5.13 -16.75 5.92
CA MET A 233 4.20 -17.02 4.82
C MET A 233 3.19 -18.08 5.25
N LYS A 234 1.91 -17.71 5.30
CA LYS A 234 0.83 -18.69 5.36
C LYS A 234 0.79 -19.50 4.06
N ASN A 235 0.75 -18.81 2.94
CA ASN A 235 0.72 -19.43 1.63
C ASN A 235 2.15 -19.57 1.07
N LYS A 236 2.65 -20.80 1.02
CA LYS A 236 4.00 -21.12 0.51
C LYS A 236 4.17 -20.83 -0.99
N ARG A 237 3.06 -20.60 -1.71
CA ARG A 237 3.07 -20.20 -3.13
C ARG A 237 2.94 -18.69 -3.32
N ALA A 238 2.91 -17.90 -2.21
CA ALA A 238 2.81 -16.45 -2.28
C ALA A 238 3.95 -15.86 -3.13
N TYR A 239 3.58 -14.92 -4.00
CA TYR A 239 4.53 -14.36 -4.96
C TYR A 239 5.51 -13.39 -4.31
N LEU A 240 6.79 -13.70 -4.39
CA LEU A 240 7.88 -12.88 -3.85
C LEU A 240 8.73 -12.19 -4.94
N GLY A 241 8.39 -12.36 -6.19
CA GLY A 241 9.19 -11.91 -7.32
C GLY A 241 8.98 -10.44 -7.72
N HIS A 242 9.39 -10.17 -8.95
CA HIS A 242 9.26 -8.85 -9.59
C HIS A 242 7.81 -8.56 -9.94
N CYS A 243 7.31 -7.36 -9.64
CA CYS A 243 5.89 -7.02 -9.81
C CYS A 243 5.42 -7.07 -11.28
N GLY A 244 6.30 -6.90 -12.25
CA GLY A 244 5.97 -7.05 -13.67
C GLY A 244 5.47 -8.45 -14.07
N ALA A 245 5.89 -9.48 -13.32
CA ALA A 245 5.43 -10.85 -13.50
C ALA A 245 4.34 -11.26 -12.47
N CYS A 246 3.86 -10.34 -11.64
CA CYS A 246 2.81 -10.60 -10.67
C CYS A 246 1.45 -10.66 -11.36
N THR A 247 0.72 -11.75 -11.18
CA THR A 247 -0.61 -11.94 -11.76
C THR A 247 -1.66 -11.02 -11.17
N GLU A 248 -1.52 -10.66 -9.89
CA GLU A 248 -2.50 -9.83 -9.18
C GLU A 248 -2.41 -8.33 -9.54
N LYS A 249 -1.24 -7.85 -10.01
CA LYS A 249 -1.01 -6.44 -10.39
C LYS A 249 -1.52 -5.43 -9.36
N CYS A 250 -1.34 -5.72 -8.07
CA CYS A 250 -1.89 -4.92 -6.97
C CYS A 250 -3.43 -4.77 -6.99
N GLY A 251 -4.15 -5.76 -7.46
CA GLY A 251 -5.61 -5.77 -7.55
C GLY A 251 -6.17 -5.29 -8.88
N ALA A 252 -5.41 -4.62 -9.74
CA ALA A 252 -5.88 -4.24 -11.07
C ALA A 252 -6.38 -5.43 -11.90
N ALA A 253 -5.87 -6.64 -11.64
CA ALA A 253 -6.32 -7.84 -12.32
C ALA A 253 -7.74 -8.26 -11.95
N PHE A 254 -8.25 -7.94 -10.77
CA PHE A 254 -9.63 -8.26 -10.36
C PHE A 254 -10.68 -7.47 -11.15
N PHE A 255 -10.31 -6.32 -11.68
CA PHE A 255 -11.21 -5.39 -12.32
C PHE A 255 -10.89 -5.17 -13.81
N ALA A 256 -9.96 -5.94 -14.37
CA ALA A 256 -9.47 -5.77 -15.74
C ALA A 256 -10.57 -5.94 -16.83
N SER A 257 -11.70 -6.57 -16.48
CA SER A 257 -12.85 -6.74 -17.40
C SER A 257 -13.84 -5.58 -17.35
N ARG A 258 -13.70 -4.64 -16.42
CA ARG A 258 -14.57 -3.46 -16.35
C ARG A 258 -14.09 -2.39 -17.33
N PRO A 259 -15.00 -1.74 -18.08
CA PRO A 259 -14.62 -0.59 -18.88
C PRO A 259 -14.02 0.49 -17.97
N ASN A 260 -12.91 1.08 -18.40
CA ASN A 260 -12.30 2.18 -17.65
C ASN A 260 -13.21 3.43 -17.83
N PRO A 261 -13.78 4.00 -16.75
CA PRO A 261 -14.63 5.18 -16.83
C PRO A 261 -13.96 6.36 -17.57
N GLN A 262 -12.63 6.46 -17.51
CA GLN A 262 -11.87 7.49 -18.22
C GLN A 262 -11.89 7.32 -19.76
N THR A 263 -12.14 6.12 -20.27
CA THR A 263 -12.20 5.87 -21.71
C THR A 263 -13.56 6.30 -22.29
N GLU A 264 -14.61 6.28 -21.50
CA GLU A 264 -15.96 6.68 -21.93
C GLU A 264 -16.11 8.20 -22.01
N MET A 265 -15.40 8.97 -21.19
CA MET A 265 -15.43 10.45 -21.24
C MET A 265 -14.67 11.05 -22.43
N ALA A 266 -13.85 10.28 -23.13
CA ALA A 266 -13.08 10.76 -24.29
C ALA A 266 -13.88 10.68 -25.63
N PHE A 267 -15.10 10.13 -25.62
CA PHE A 267 -15.93 9.95 -26.82
C PHE A 267 -17.29 10.69 -26.76
N ASN A 268 -17.51 11.50 -25.74
CA ASN A 268 -18.64 12.44 -25.64
C ASN A 268 -18.11 13.88 -25.62
#